data_f0342542fdbf6fb3d501ea031105a177
#
_entry.id   f0342542fdbf6fb3d501ea031105a177
#
_cell.length_a   1.000
_cell.length_b   1.000
_cell.length_c   1.000
_cell.angle_alpha   90.00
_cell.angle_beta   90.00
_cell.angle_gamma   90.00
#
_symmetry.space_group_name_H-M   'P 1'
#
loop_
_entity.id
_entity.type
_entity.pdbx_description
1 polymer ?
#
loop_
_entity_poly.entity_id
_entity_poly.type
_entity_poly.pdbx_seq_one_letter_code
_entity_poly.pdbx_strand_id
1 'polypeptide(L)'
;MNKKYIIRKNEEISALVKKSKKITNKYFIIYYIENNYSYNRYCISVSKKIGKANVRNLYKRRIKDILMKNNINNSCDYVIILRNAVLEISYNIIQDELLKLLKGAK
;
A
#
# COMPACT_ATOMS: atom_id res chain seq x y z
N MET A 1 12.25 -2.63 4.96
CA MET A 1 11.74 -3.52 3.89
C MET A 1 12.79 -3.65 2.80
N ASN A 2 13.00 -4.85 2.31
CA ASN A 2 13.98 -5.11 1.25
C ASN A 2 13.56 -4.39 -0.04
N LYS A 3 14.52 -3.85 -0.78
CA LYS A 3 14.28 -3.11 -2.03
C LYS A 3 13.53 -3.91 -3.09
N LYS A 4 13.70 -5.23 -3.12
CA LYS A 4 12.99 -6.07 -4.11
C LYS A 4 11.46 -6.04 -3.93
N TYR A 5 10.97 -5.69 -2.75
CA TYR A 5 9.54 -5.60 -2.45
C TYR A 5 8.96 -4.22 -2.73
N ILE A 6 9.77 -3.28 -3.20
CA ILE A 6 9.33 -1.89 -3.41
C ILE A 6 9.34 -1.56 -4.91
N ILE A 7 8.23 -1.02 -5.40
CA ILE A 7 8.12 -0.53 -6.77
C ILE A 7 8.47 0.96 -6.74
N ARG A 8 9.49 1.38 -7.49
CA ARG A 8 10.02 2.76 -7.42
C ARG A 8 9.86 3.58 -8.68
N LYS A 9 9.89 2.93 -9.85
CA LYS A 9 9.88 3.67 -11.12
C LYS A 9 8.49 4.21 -11.43
N ASN A 10 8.39 5.51 -11.63
CA ASN A 10 7.13 6.17 -11.93
C ASN A 10 6.45 5.61 -13.17
N GLU A 11 7.22 5.28 -14.20
CA GLU A 11 6.72 4.69 -15.43
C GLU A 11 6.08 3.32 -15.18
N GLU A 12 6.74 2.50 -14.36
CA GLU A 12 6.23 1.19 -13.99
C GLU A 12 4.95 1.31 -13.17
N ILE A 13 4.91 2.24 -12.22
CA ILE A 13 3.74 2.49 -11.38
C ILE A 13 2.55 2.95 -12.23
N SER A 14 2.77 3.90 -13.15
CA SER A 14 1.72 4.41 -14.04
C SER A 14 1.15 3.32 -14.94
N ALA A 15 2.01 2.50 -15.52
CA ALA A 15 1.59 1.39 -16.36
C ALA A 15 0.81 0.35 -15.57
N LEU A 16 1.26 0.08 -14.35
CA LEU A 16 0.64 -0.87 -13.43
C LEU A 16 -0.77 -0.43 -13.05
N VAL A 17 -0.93 0.83 -12.65
CA VAL A 17 -2.24 1.39 -12.25
C VAL A 17 -3.26 1.26 -13.39
N LYS A 18 -2.85 1.49 -14.63
CA LYS A 18 -3.75 1.39 -15.79
C LYS A 18 -4.30 -0.03 -15.99
N LYS A 19 -3.54 -1.04 -15.64
CA LYS A 19 -3.90 -2.46 -15.83
C LYS A 19 -4.52 -3.09 -14.59
N SER A 20 -4.40 -2.42 -13.45
CA SER A 20 -4.77 -2.99 -12.15
C SER A 20 -6.27 -2.97 -11.90
N LYS A 21 -6.69 -3.88 -11.05
CA LYS A 21 -7.97 -3.79 -10.36
C LYS A 21 -7.84 -2.79 -9.23
N LYS A 22 -8.96 -2.23 -8.79
CA LYS A 22 -9.00 -1.20 -7.75
C LYS A 22 -9.95 -1.63 -6.65
N ILE A 23 -9.49 -1.53 -5.40
CA ILE A 23 -10.33 -1.69 -4.22
C ILE A 23 -10.12 -0.48 -3.32
N THR A 24 -11.18 -0.05 -2.67
CA THR A 24 -11.14 1.14 -1.81
C THR A 24 -11.95 0.94 -0.55
N ASN A 25 -11.57 1.69 0.48
CA ASN A 25 -12.42 1.93 1.64
C ASN A 25 -12.25 3.39 2.06
N LYS A 26 -12.70 3.75 3.25
CA LYS A 26 -12.60 5.11 3.76
C LYS A 26 -11.14 5.59 3.89
N TYR A 27 -10.21 4.67 4.10
CA TYR A 27 -8.82 4.96 4.48
C TYR A 27 -7.82 4.76 3.38
N PHE A 28 -8.09 3.87 2.42
CA PHE A 28 -7.14 3.47 1.39
C PHE A 28 -7.78 3.38 0.02
N ILE A 29 -6.94 3.65 -0.99
CA ILE A 29 -7.19 3.28 -2.38
C ILE A 29 -6.07 2.33 -2.75
N ILE A 30 -6.39 1.11 -3.16
CA ILE A 30 -5.40 0.11 -3.51
C ILE A 30 -5.63 -0.38 -4.94
N TYR A 31 -4.59 -0.23 -5.77
CA TYR A 31 -4.52 -0.84 -7.09
C TYR A 31 -3.69 -2.10 -7.00
N TYR A 32 -4.12 -3.19 -7.62
CA TYR A 32 -3.39 -4.44 -7.56
C TYR A 32 -3.53 -5.24 -8.84
N ILE A 33 -2.48 -6.00 -9.15
CA ILE A 33 -2.43 -6.89 -10.29
C ILE A 33 -1.47 -8.04 -9.98
N GLU A 34 -1.79 -9.23 -10.47
CA GLU A 34 -0.88 -10.37 -10.34
C GLU A 34 0.46 -10.06 -11.01
N ASN A 35 1.56 -10.46 -10.37
CA ASN A 35 2.89 -10.35 -10.93
C ASN A 35 3.48 -11.73 -11.21
N ASN A 36 4.67 -11.75 -11.80
CA ASN A 36 5.39 -12.98 -12.13
C ASN A 36 6.43 -13.37 -11.07
N TYR A 37 6.40 -12.71 -9.92
CA TYR A 37 7.31 -12.98 -8.82
C TYR A 37 6.66 -13.94 -7.82
N SER A 38 7.49 -14.56 -6.99
CA SER A 38 7.02 -15.40 -5.89
C SER A 38 6.69 -14.60 -4.62
N TYR A 39 6.67 -13.27 -4.73
CA TYR A 39 6.45 -12.36 -3.60
C TYR A 39 5.68 -11.12 -4.06
N ASN A 40 5.04 -10.45 -3.10
CA ASN A 40 4.36 -9.18 -3.35
C ASN A 40 5.36 -8.04 -3.47
N ARG A 41 5.04 -7.06 -4.32
CA ARG A 41 5.76 -5.80 -4.37
C ARG A 41 4.80 -4.66 -4.06
N TYR A 42 5.31 -3.58 -3.49
CA TYR A 42 4.47 -2.49 -3.00
C TYR A 42 5.00 -1.12 -3.44
N CYS A 43 4.08 -0.21 -3.74
CA CYS A 43 4.32 1.22 -3.82
C CYS A 43 3.39 1.87 -2.80
N ILE A 44 3.93 2.60 -1.83
CA ILE A 44 3.14 3.27 -0.80
C ILE A 44 3.17 4.76 -1.10
N SER A 45 1.99 5.34 -1.34
CA SER A 45 1.83 6.73 -1.70
C SER A 45 1.10 7.49 -0.59
N VAL A 46 1.74 8.55 -0.10
CA VAL A 46 1.17 9.43 0.91
C VAL A 46 1.25 10.85 0.38
N SER A 47 0.11 11.47 0.10
CA SER A 47 0.06 12.80 -0.50
C SER A 47 0.44 13.90 0.48
N LYS A 48 0.79 15.08 -0.05
CA LYS A 48 1.08 16.27 0.74
C LYS A 48 -0.09 16.71 1.62
N LYS A 49 -1.31 16.34 1.27
CA LYS A 49 -2.51 16.64 2.05
C LYS A 49 -2.52 15.93 3.40
N ILE A 50 -1.82 14.82 3.53
CA ILE A 50 -1.71 14.07 4.80
C ILE A 50 -0.87 14.87 5.80
N GLY A 51 0.17 15.55 5.34
CA GLY A 51 1.02 16.34 6.20
C GLY A 51 2.38 16.63 5.61
N LYS A 52 3.26 17.20 6.43
CA LYS A 52 4.65 17.51 6.07
C LYS A 52 5.44 16.21 5.82
N ALA A 53 6.63 16.36 5.26
CA ALA A 53 7.49 15.23 4.89
C ALA A 53 7.72 14.25 6.04
N ASN A 54 7.95 14.74 7.24
CA ASN A 54 8.17 13.88 8.41
C ASN A 54 6.92 13.06 8.79
N VAL A 55 5.74 13.65 8.66
CA VAL A 55 4.47 12.94 8.91
C VAL A 55 4.25 11.89 7.82
N ARG A 56 4.45 12.25 6.56
CA ARG A 56 4.32 11.30 5.45
C ARG A 56 5.27 10.12 5.60
N ASN A 57 6.51 10.38 5.98
CA ASN A 57 7.50 9.32 6.21
C ASN A 57 7.09 8.40 7.36
N LEU A 58 6.51 8.95 8.42
CA LEU A 58 5.99 8.17 9.54
C LEU A 58 4.91 7.18 9.08
N TYR A 59 3.94 7.66 8.30
CA TYR A 59 2.88 6.79 7.79
C TYR A 59 3.41 5.74 6.83
N LYS A 60 4.36 6.09 5.96
CA LYS A 60 5.01 5.10 5.08
C LYS A 60 5.67 3.99 5.90
N ARG A 61 6.39 4.33 6.96
CA ARG A 61 7.03 3.35 7.84
C ARG A 61 6.01 2.45 8.53
N ARG A 62 4.90 3.03 8.99
CA ARG A 62 3.82 2.27 9.62
C ARG A 62 3.22 1.24 8.67
N ILE A 63 2.95 1.64 7.43
CA ILE A 63 2.41 0.72 6.42
C ILE A 63 3.41 -0.39 6.11
N LYS A 64 4.69 -0.05 5.91
CA LYS A 64 5.74 -1.05 5.68
C LYS A 64 5.83 -2.04 6.82
N ASP A 65 5.74 -1.56 8.06
CA ASP A 65 5.78 -2.40 9.26
C ASP A 65 4.62 -3.41 9.27
N ILE A 66 3.41 -2.93 8.98
CA ILE A 66 2.23 -3.79 8.90
C ILE A 66 2.41 -4.88 7.83
N LEU A 67 2.89 -4.50 6.66
CA LEU A 67 3.09 -5.43 5.55
C LEU A 67 4.13 -6.51 5.89
N MET A 68 5.20 -6.13 6.58
CA MET A 68 6.24 -7.07 6.98
C MET A 68 5.79 -8.03 8.07
N LYS A 69 5.04 -7.54 9.04
CA LYS A 69 4.57 -8.36 10.16
C LYS A 69 3.60 -9.44 9.75
N ASN A 70 2.78 -9.17 8.76
CA ASN A 70 1.63 -10.01 8.44
C ASN A 70 1.88 -10.97 7.28
N ASN A 71 3.01 -10.83 6.61
CA ASN A 71 3.52 -11.78 5.63
C ASN A 71 2.48 -12.28 4.62
N ILE A 72 1.69 -11.36 4.09
CA ILE A 72 0.71 -11.68 3.04
C ILE A 72 1.47 -11.93 1.75
N ASN A 73 1.24 -13.07 1.12
CA ASN A 73 1.88 -13.37 -0.15
C ASN A 73 0.87 -13.98 -1.11
N ASN A 74 0.47 -13.21 -2.11
CA ASN A 74 -0.41 -13.66 -3.17
C ASN A 74 0.13 -13.28 -4.56
N SER A 75 1.42 -13.00 -4.64
CA SER A 75 2.15 -12.71 -5.88
C SER A 75 1.51 -11.56 -6.67
N CYS A 76 1.28 -10.45 -5.99
CA CYS A 76 0.69 -9.25 -6.58
C CYS A 76 1.59 -8.04 -6.42
N ASP A 77 1.45 -7.11 -7.37
CA ASP A 77 1.95 -5.75 -7.23
C ASP A 77 0.81 -4.89 -6.69
N TYR A 78 1.10 -4.11 -5.66
CA TYR A 78 0.14 -3.22 -5.01
C TYR A 78 0.60 -1.79 -5.06
N VAL A 79 -0.30 -0.87 -5.41
CA VAL A 79 -0.11 0.56 -5.18
C VAL A 79 -1.10 0.96 -4.09
N ILE A 80 -0.57 1.29 -2.92
CA ILE A 80 -1.36 1.61 -1.73
C ILE A 80 -1.33 3.12 -1.53
N ILE A 81 -2.49 3.76 -1.66
CA ILE A 81 -2.65 5.21 -1.50
C ILE A 81 -3.42 5.46 -0.22
N LEU A 82 -2.83 6.25 0.68
CA LEU A 82 -3.47 6.63 1.94
C LEU A 82 -4.40 7.82 1.74
N ARG A 83 -5.60 7.73 2.31
CA ARG A 83 -6.58 8.81 2.32
C ARG A 83 -6.47 9.56 3.65
N ASN A 84 -6.94 10.82 3.67
CA ASN A 84 -6.84 11.70 4.84
C ASN A 84 -7.45 11.09 6.11
N ALA A 85 -8.46 10.26 5.97
CA ALA A 85 -9.12 9.63 7.11
C ALA A 85 -8.19 8.76 7.98
N VAL A 86 -7.03 8.33 7.44
CA VAL A 86 -6.05 7.56 8.25
C VAL A 86 -5.54 8.37 9.45
N LEU A 87 -5.57 9.71 9.35
CA LEU A 87 -5.14 10.58 10.44
C LEU A 87 -6.04 10.49 11.67
N GLU A 88 -7.26 10.01 11.51
CA GLU A 88 -8.28 9.97 12.57
C GLU A 88 -8.30 8.65 13.33
N ILE A 89 -7.50 7.67 12.94
CA ILE A 89 -7.53 6.34 13.52
C ILE A 89 -6.16 5.91 14.04
N SER A 90 -6.19 4.95 14.96
CA SER A 90 -4.98 4.39 15.56
C SER A 90 -4.25 3.45 14.60
N TYR A 91 -3.00 3.15 14.93
CA TYR A 91 -2.20 2.16 14.20
C TYR A 91 -2.92 0.81 14.07
N ASN A 92 -3.54 0.34 15.15
CA ASN A 92 -4.24 -0.94 15.15
C ASN A 92 -5.40 -0.96 14.16
N ILE A 93 -6.15 0.14 14.09
CA ILE A 93 -7.26 0.25 13.15
C ILE A 93 -6.74 0.35 11.72
N ILE A 94 -5.66 1.10 11.49
CA ILE A 94 -5.00 1.15 10.17
C ILE A 94 -4.63 -0.26 9.71
N GLN A 95 -4.01 -1.04 10.60
CA GLN A 95 -3.61 -2.41 10.31
C GLN A 95 -4.81 -3.28 9.94
N ASP A 96 -5.86 -3.26 10.75
CA ASP A 96 -7.06 -4.06 10.50
C ASP A 96 -7.71 -3.72 9.15
N GLU A 97 -7.85 -2.44 8.85
CA GLU A 97 -8.48 -1.98 7.61
C GLU A 97 -7.63 -2.30 6.38
N LEU A 98 -6.32 -2.13 6.49
CA LEU A 98 -5.40 -2.46 5.40
C LEU A 98 -5.42 -3.96 5.10
N LEU A 99 -5.34 -4.78 6.14
CA LEU A 99 -5.32 -6.24 5.97
C LEU A 99 -6.62 -6.78 5.39
N LYS A 100 -7.76 -6.21 5.76
CA LYS A 100 -9.05 -6.59 5.17
C LYS A 100 -9.05 -6.38 3.66
N LEU A 101 -8.54 -5.23 3.20
CA LEU A 101 -8.46 -4.94 1.77
C LEU A 101 -7.51 -5.89 1.05
N LEU A 102 -6.32 -6.13 1.61
CA LEU A 102 -5.32 -6.98 0.99
C LEU A 102 -5.77 -8.44 0.90
N LYS A 103 -6.46 -8.93 1.91
CA LYS A 103 -7.00 -10.30 1.91
C LYS A 103 -8.16 -10.46 0.93
N GLY A 104 -8.88 -9.40 0.66
CA GLY A 104 -9.94 -9.38 -0.34
C GLY A 104 -9.43 -9.30 -1.78
N ALA A 105 -8.17 -8.95 -1.98
CA ALA A 105 -7.56 -8.85 -3.29
C ALA A 105 -7.19 -10.23 -3.82
N LYS A 106 -7.70 -10.59 -5.00
CA LYS A 106 -7.43 -11.88 -5.64
C LYS A 106 -7.17 -11.72 -7.12
#